data_2243a1943e19b1aaf0caa2c02a02f2ee
#
_entry.id   2243a1943e19b1aaf0caa2c02a02f2ee
#
_cell.length_a   1.000
_cell.length_b   1.000
_cell.length_c   1.000
_cell.angle_alpha   90.00
_cell.angle_beta   90.00
_cell.angle_gamma   90.00
#
_symmetry.space_group_name_H-M   'P 1'
#
loop_
_entity.id
_entity.type
_entity.pdbx_description
1 polymer ?
#
loop_
_entity_poly.entity_id
_entity_poly.type
_entity_poly.pdbx_seq_one_letter_code
_entity_poly.pdbx_strand_id
1 'polypeptide(L)'
;MERDIFGRLLAIAINQKVDIEYCLSFPLAPVPPALFHCSGDMMKTDKSTLSKQLTAKIAPANPGQVDVEIIDGFYYMYQIGSTLPLKFGKIAESILIKLCSKNAREVHIIFDRYLTPSIKDCERQNREGIDIPYTINGPLQTRTNDFCKSLKNSRFKEALVKFLANHWTNNSFATILGNKKIYITVGEKCFSYSSAENLVVKTEENELACKHEEADTRIVFHISKVPENSKILVKTADTDVLIILLGNMHKFPNLQIWLANSTSKKINNKDEVYINCTDLSIKLGATLCHALPAFHAYTGCDYTAAFFNKGKVRPLNVFIKHPQIQQVFASLTDPSDIFDETKIDAVQEFTCLIYGLPKCQSVNAARVFLFNKMYASKQNNEKFMKRVQGFDSTHIPPCWKSLKQKLLRTIFVNSMWLNATESDCIKFSAENNGWLLLDGFLKPTWFQGDSTPAQVESVLCDSKNKSSDNDDDSDICNSDESDSSDNGVSESSDDSDF
;
A
#
# COMPACT_ATOMS: atom_id res chain seq x y z
N MET A 1 15.49 -22.58 3.62
CA MET A 1 14.59 -23.76 3.77
C MET A 1 13.53 -23.82 2.68
N GLU A 2 12.82 -22.74 2.33
CA GLU A 2 11.71 -22.79 1.35
C GLU A 2 12.12 -22.89 -0.12
N ARG A 3 13.26 -22.33 -0.53
CA ARG A 3 13.85 -22.56 -1.88
C ARG A 3 14.06 -24.03 -2.17
N ASP A 4 14.42 -24.79 -1.13
CA ASP A 4 14.62 -26.25 -1.25
C ASP A 4 13.32 -27.04 -1.43
N ILE A 5 12.20 -26.58 -0.84
CA ILE A 5 10.93 -27.31 -0.93
C ILE A 5 10.41 -27.29 -2.36
N PHE A 6 10.35 -26.11 -2.99
CA PHE A 6 9.92 -25.99 -4.39
C PHE A 6 10.78 -26.84 -5.33
N GLY A 7 12.10 -26.76 -5.16
CA GLY A 7 13.05 -27.55 -5.94
C GLY A 7 12.89 -29.05 -5.72
N ARG A 8 12.71 -29.49 -4.47
CA ARG A 8 12.50 -30.91 -4.12
C ARG A 8 11.19 -31.44 -4.71
N LEU A 9 10.10 -30.69 -4.62
CA LEU A 9 8.81 -31.06 -5.17
C LEU A 9 8.88 -31.24 -6.70
N LEU A 10 9.56 -30.32 -7.39
CA LEU A 10 9.79 -30.46 -8.83
C LEU A 10 10.69 -31.65 -9.17
N ALA A 11 11.73 -31.91 -8.38
CA ALA A 11 12.58 -33.08 -8.57
C ALA A 11 11.80 -34.39 -8.43
N ILE A 12 10.93 -34.48 -7.43
CA ILE A 12 10.03 -35.63 -7.24
C ILE A 12 9.09 -35.76 -8.43
N ALA A 13 8.46 -34.67 -8.88
CA ALA A 13 7.55 -34.68 -9.99
C ALA A 13 8.23 -35.19 -11.30
N ILE A 14 9.45 -34.72 -11.56
CA ILE A 14 10.23 -35.16 -12.73
C ILE A 14 10.61 -36.65 -12.62
N ASN A 15 11.10 -37.10 -11.46
CA ASN A 15 11.51 -38.48 -11.25
C ASN A 15 10.34 -39.46 -11.33
N GLN A 16 9.15 -39.07 -10.88
CA GLN A 16 7.93 -39.86 -10.93
C GLN A 16 7.16 -39.72 -12.24
N LYS A 17 7.73 -38.98 -13.23
CA LYS A 17 7.10 -38.71 -14.54
C LYS A 17 5.73 -38.02 -14.41
N VAL A 18 5.55 -37.23 -13.37
CA VAL A 18 4.36 -36.39 -13.22
C VAL A 18 4.42 -35.23 -14.21
N ASP A 19 3.27 -34.84 -14.72
CA ASP A 19 3.18 -33.68 -15.62
C ASP A 19 3.65 -32.41 -14.95
N ILE A 20 4.75 -31.83 -15.44
CA ILE A 20 5.35 -30.61 -14.91
C ILE A 20 4.42 -29.40 -15.10
N GLU A 21 3.66 -29.33 -16.17
CA GLU A 21 2.70 -28.26 -16.40
C GLU A 21 1.61 -28.28 -15.33
N TYR A 22 1.08 -29.49 -15.05
CA TYR A 22 0.13 -29.69 -13.95
C TYR A 22 0.73 -29.31 -12.59
N CYS A 23 1.96 -29.75 -12.30
CA CYS A 23 2.63 -29.39 -11.03
C CYS A 23 2.82 -27.87 -10.89
N LEU A 24 3.26 -27.18 -11.95
CA LEU A 24 3.47 -25.74 -11.95
C LEU A 24 2.17 -24.93 -11.91
N SER A 25 1.00 -25.54 -12.09
CA SER A 25 -0.29 -24.91 -11.86
C SER A 25 -0.63 -24.71 -10.37
N PHE A 26 0.13 -25.39 -9.48
CA PHE A 26 0.01 -25.25 -8.02
C PHE A 26 1.03 -24.22 -7.47
N PRO A 27 0.79 -23.68 -6.26
CA PRO A 27 1.73 -22.79 -5.60
C PRO A 27 3.11 -23.42 -5.36
N LEU A 28 3.15 -24.70 -5.00
CA LEU A 28 4.35 -25.50 -4.66
C LEU A 28 5.16 -24.90 -3.49
N ALA A 29 4.54 -24.07 -2.68
CA ALA A 29 5.10 -23.46 -1.49
C ALA A 29 3.97 -23.07 -0.52
N PRO A 30 4.21 -23.04 0.79
CA PRO A 30 3.21 -22.59 1.77
C PRO A 30 2.76 -21.16 1.55
N VAL A 31 3.67 -20.31 1.04
CA VAL A 31 3.44 -18.90 0.73
C VAL A 31 3.89 -18.64 -0.70
N PRO A 32 3.13 -17.91 -1.55
CA PRO A 32 3.54 -17.63 -2.93
C PRO A 32 4.79 -16.72 -2.97
N PRO A 33 5.98 -17.24 -3.31
CA PRO A 33 7.26 -16.54 -3.13
C PRO A 33 7.44 -15.35 -4.07
N ALA A 34 6.67 -15.26 -5.16
CA ALA A 34 6.67 -14.11 -6.06
C ALA A 34 5.91 -12.90 -5.50
N LEU A 35 5.16 -13.05 -4.40
CA LEU A 35 4.28 -12.02 -3.82
C LEU A 35 4.56 -11.75 -2.34
N PHE A 36 5.08 -12.74 -1.61
CA PHE A 36 5.27 -12.66 -0.17
C PHE A 36 6.64 -13.20 0.23
N HIS A 37 7.17 -12.66 1.32
CA HIS A 37 8.32 -13.24 2.01
C HIS A 37 7.92 -14.53 2.74
N CYS A 38 8.90 -15.32 3.15
CA CYS A 38 8.66 -16.55 3.91
C CYS A 38 7.99 -16.33 5.27
N SER A 39 8.12 -15.14 5.83
CA SER A 39 7.39 -14.71 7.03
C SER A 39 5.88 -14.54 6.79
N GLY A 40 5.43 -14.49 5.52
CA GLY A 40 4.06 -14.13 5.14
C GLY A 40 3.87 -12.64 4.89
N ASP A 41 4.91 -11.82 5.06
CA ASP A 41 4.85 -10.40 4.79
C ASP A 41 4.79 -10.11 3.29
N MET A 42 4.03 -9.10 2.91
CA MET A 42 3.88 -8.70 1.51
C MET A 42 5.19 -8.16 0.92
N MET A 43 5.54 -8.60 -0.30
CA MET A 43 6.58 -7.94 -1.10
C MET A 43 6.18 -6.49 -1.35
N LYS A 44 7.08 -5.56 -1.08
CA LYS A 44 6.87 -4.11 -1.26
C LYS A 44 7.57 -3.59 -2.52
N THR A 45 7.12 -2.43 -2.96
CA THR A 45 7.73 -1.69 -4.08
C THR A 45 7.75 -0.21 -3.75
N ASP A 46 8.73 0.52 -4.30
CA ASP A 46 8.77 1.98 -4.18
C ASP A 46 7.62 2.59 -4.99
N LYS A 47 6.54 2.94 -4.27
CA LYS A 47 5.36 3.58 -4.87
C LYS A 47 5.64 5.00 -5.36
N SER A 48 6.62 5.71 -4.80
CA SER A 48 7.00 7.07 -5.22
C SER A 48 7.50 7.12 -6.66
N THR A 49 8.05 6.02 -7.17
CA THR A 49 8.46 5.89 -8.56
C THR A 49 7.29 6.06 -9.53
N LEU A 50 6.09 5.55 -9.18
CA LEU A 50 4.89 5.75 -9.99
C LEU A 50 4.51 7.22 -10.06
N SER A 51 4.43 7.89 -8.91
CA SER A 51 4.15 9.33 -8.85
C SER A 51 5.13 10.13 -9.72
N LYS A 52 6.43 9.87 -9.59
CA LYS A 52 7.48 10.54 -10.40
C LYS A 52 7.29 10.33 -11.90
N GLN A 53 6.94 9.11 -12.34
CA GLN A 53 6.71 8.81 -13.77
C GLN A 53 5.47 9.53 -14.33
N LEU A 54 4.41 9.64 -13.54
CA LEU A 54 3.18 10.32 -13.96
C LEU A 54 3.40 11.84 -13.98
N THR A 55 3.96 12.41 -12.92
CA THR A 55 4.12 13.86 -12.77
C THR A 55 5.18 14.45 -13.69
N ALA A 56 6.17 13.66 -14.14
CA ALA A 56 7.12 14.08 -15.17
C ALA A 56 6.47 14.48 -16.51
N LYS A 57 5.19 14.16 -16.70
CA LYS A 57 4.46 14.51 -17.93
C LYS A 57 4.00 15.96 -17.99
N ILE A 58 4.00 16.68 -16.86
CA ILE A 58 3.62 18.08 -16.77
C ILE A 58 4.73 18.91 -16.10
N ALA A 59 4.81 20.19 -16.42
CA ALA A 59 5.72 21.09 -15.73
C ALA A 59 5.16 21.47 -14.34
N PRO A 60 5.98 21.53 -13.29
CA PRO A 60 5.56 22.11 -12.03
C PRO A 60 5.17 23.59 -12.21
N ALA A 61 4.07 23.99 -11.59
CA ALA A 61 3.60 25.36 -11.65
C ALA A 61 2.99 25.77 -10.30
N ASN A 62 3.23 27.01 -9.87
CA ASN A 62 2.66 27.49 -8.62
C ASN A 62 1.15 27.72 -8.77
N PRO A 63 0.28 27.19 -7.88
CA PRO A 63 -1.15 27.42 -7.93
C PRO A 63 -1.56 28.90 -7.70
N GLY A 64 -0.72 29.72 -7.08
CA GLY A 64 -1.08 31.05 -6.64
C GLY A 64 -2.06 31.01 -5.46
N GLN A 65 -3.06 31.90 -5.48
CA GLN A 65 -4.11 31.87 -4.45
C GLN A 65 -5.04 30.69 -4.67
N VAL A 66 -5.40 30.02 -3.57
CA VAL A 66 -6.32 28.87 -3.54
C VAL A 66 -7.46 29.16 -2.56
N ASP A 67 -8.63 28.59 -2.83
CA ASP A 67 -9.82 28.77 -2.00
C ASP A 67 -9.76 27.83 -0.79
N VAL A 68 -9.39 26.57 -1.02
CA VAL A 68 -9.35 25.52 -0.01
C VAL A 68 -7.97 24.84 -0.01
N GLU A 69 -7.41 24.62 1.20
CA GLU A 69 -6.22 23.80 1.41
C GLU A 69 -6.60 22.57 2.22
N ILE A 70 -6.35 21.37 1.67
CA ILE A 70 -6.61 20.08 2.32
C ILE A 70 -5.29 19.42 2.66
N ILE A 71 -5.08 19.09 3.93
CA ILE A 71 -3.80 18.66 4.45
C ILE A 71 -3.95 17.25 5.05
N ASP A 72 -3.10 16.33 4.65
CA ASP A 72 -2.89 15.08 5.36
C ASP A 72 -2.33 15.40 6.77
N GLY A 73 -3.10 15.07 7.79
CA GLY A 73 -2.83 15.53 9.15
C GLY A 73 -1.57 14.91 9.74
N PHE A 74 -1.36 13.61 9.59
CA PHE A 74 -0.17 12.98 10.16
C PHE A 74 1.09 13.26 9.37
N TYR A 75 1.02 13.33 8.06
CA TYR A 75 2.11 13.85 7.25
C TYR A 75 2.53 15.26 7.74
N TYR A 76 1.58 16.14 7.93
CA TYR A 76 1.85 17.49 8.44
C TYR A 76 2.45 17.49 9.85
N MET A 77 1.95 16.62 10.75
CA MET A 77 2.51 16.50 12.10
C MET A 77 3.96 16.01 12.09
N TYR A 78 4.33 15.11 11.19
CA TYR A 78 5.73 14.69 11.01
C TYR A 78 6.61 15.83 10.51
N GLN A 79 6.12 16.66 9.59
CA GLN A 79 6.87 17.80 9.08
C GLN A 79 7.19 18.84 10.15
N ILE A 80 6.22 19.18 11.00
CA ILE A 80 6.39 20.23 12.00
C ILE A 80 6.85 19.71 13.37
N GLY A 81 6.87 18.40 13.59
CA GLY A 81 7.02 17.75 14.89
C GLY A 81 8.26 18.17 15.67
N SER A 82 9.39 18.38 14.99
CA SER A 82 10.64 18.85 15.62
C SER A 82 10.57 20.28 16.14
N THR A 83 9.67 21.11 15.62
CA THR A 83 9.52 22.54 15.97
C THR A 83 8.41 22.78 16.99
N LEU A 84 7.65 21.73 17.36
CA LEU A 84 6.53 21.87 18.28
C LEU A 84 6.98 22.05 19.73
N PRO A 85 6.27 22.90 20.52
CA PRO A 85 6.54 23.10 21.93
C PRO A 85 6.40 21.82 22.76
N LEU A 86 6.83 21.86 24.04
CA LEU A 86 6.77 20.71 24.94
C LEU A 86 5.35 20.48 25.53
N LYS A 87 4.60 21.54 25.84
CA LYS A 87 3.28 21.43 26.47
C LYS A 87 2.17 21.26 25.42
N PHE A 88 1.23 20.35 25.64
CA PHE A 88 0.18 20.05 24.67
C PHE A 88 -0.71 21.25 24.35
N GLY A 89 -1.02 22.14 25.32
CA GLY A 89 -1.77 23.37 25.04
C GLY A 89 -1.02 24.29 24.06
N LYS A 90 0.31 24.40 24.22
CA LYS A 90 1.13 25.18 23.30
C LYS A 90 1.34 24.50 21.94
N ILE A 91 1.31 23.16 21.90
CA ILE A 91 1.28 22.41 20.64
C ILE A 91 0.00 22.74 19.86
N ALA A 92 -1.17 22.66 20.51
CA ALA A 92 -2.45 22.98 19.89
C ALA A 92 -2.53 24.41 19.36
N GLU A 93 -2.04 25.39 20.15
CA GLU A 93 -1.92 26.78 19.72
C GLU A 93 -0.98 26.94 18.50
N SER A 94 0.21 26.34 18.56
CA SER A 94 1.20 26.42 17.47
C SER A 94 0.67 25.82 16.18
N ILE A 95 -0.04 24.68 16.25
CA ILE A 95 -0.65 24.05 15.08
C ILE A 95 -1.73 24.97 14.49
N LEU A 96 -2.62 25.52 15.34
CA LEU A 96 -3.69 26.41 14.88
C LEU A 96 -3.12 27.67 14.21
N ILE A 97 -2.11 28.30 14.79
CA ILE A 97 -1.41 29.45 14.18
C ILE A 97 -0.88 29.09 12.80
N LYS A 98 -0.21 27.95 12.69
CA LYS A 98 0.36 27.48 11.41
C LYS A 98 -0.73 27.18 10.36
N LEU A 99 -1.90 26.66 10.77
CA LEU A 99 -3.03 26.43 9.87
C LEU A 99 -3.66 27.76 9.44
N CYS A 100 -3.85 28.70 10.37
CA CYS A 100 -4.40 30.03 10.07
C CYS A 100 -3.45 30.90 9.23
N SER A 101 -2.15 30.63 9.24
CA SER A 101 -1.17 31.33 8.39
C SER A 101 -1.19 30.91 6.92
N LYS A 102 -1.96 29.88 6.55
CA LYS A 102 -2.13 29.44 5.17
C LYS A 102 -2.88 30.49 4.35
N ASN A 103 -2.61 30.53 3.02
CA ASN A 103 -3.24 31.52 2.15
C ASN A 103 -4.74 31.22 1.90
N ALA A 104 -5.15 29.95 1.90
CA ALA A 104 -6.54 29.57 1.72
C ALA A 104 -7.44 30.11 2.84
N ARG A 105 -8.70 30.44 2.50
CA ARG A 105 -9.71 30.83 3.48
C ARG A 105 -10.18 29.64 4.31
N GLU A 106 -10.32 28.49 3.67
CA GLU A 106 -10.72 27.24 4.30
C GLU A 106 -9.54 26.26 4.32
N VAL A 107 -9.27 25.68 5.49
CA VAL A 107 -8.18 24.72 5.68
C VAL A 107 -8.73 23.48 6.35
N HIS A 108 -8.61 22.34 5.68
CA HIS A 108 -9.02 21.04 6.20
C HIS A 108 -7.79 20.25 6.63
N ILE A 109 -7.75 19.79 7.87
CA ILE A 109 -6.73 18.85 8.34
C ILE A 109 -7.39 17.49 8.57
N ILE A 110 -6.94 16.50 7.78
CA ILE A 110 -7.58 15.19 7.68
C ILE A 110 -6.70 14.17 8.40
N PHE A 111 -7.29 13.39 9.30
CA PHE A 111 -6.59 12.34 10.05
C PHE A 111 -7.18 10.96 9.77
N ASP A 112 -6.31 9.95 9.85
CA ASP A 112 -6.69 8.54 9.82
C ASP A 112 -7.56 8.16 11.01
N ARG A 113 -8.30 7.07 10.83
CA ARG A 113 -8.96 6.32 11.89
C ARG A 113 -8.26 4.98 12.06
N TYR A 114 -8.29 4.48 13.28
CA TYR A 114 -7.71 3.18 13.60
C TYR A 114 -8.83 2.21 13.95
N LEU A 115 -9.16 1.34 12.99
CA LEU A 115 -10.20 0.33 13.13
C LEU A 115 -9.56 -1.03 13.43
N THR A 116 -10.28 -1.88 14.16
CA THR A 116 -9.94 -3.28 14.37
C THR A 116 -11.23 -4.10 14.28
N PRO A 117 -11.33 -5.11 13.39
CA PRO A 117 -10.28 -5.54 12.46
C PRO A 117 -10.09 -4.60 11.26
N SER A 118 -8.84 -4.46 10.81
CA SER A 118 -8.46 -3.73 9.60
C SER A 118 -7.45 -4.53 8.78
N ILE A 119 -7.46 -4.32 7.46
CA ILE A 119 -6.47 -4.90 6.56
C ILE A 119 -5.05 -4.47 6.94
N LYS A 120 -4.90 -3.26 7.50
CA LYS A 120 -3.59 -2.69 7.90
C LYS A 120 -3.15 -3.10 9.32
N ASP A 121 -3.96 -3.83 10.08
CA ASP A 121 -3.60 -4.17 11.47
C ASP A 121 -2.29 -4.95 11.57
N CYS A 122 -2.07 -5.93 10.69
CA CYS A 122 -0.82 -6.70 10.69
C CYS A 122 0.41 -5.80 10.43
N GLU A 123 0.31 -4.86 9.50
CA GLU A 123 1.41 -3.91 9.23
C GLU A 123 1.61 -2.92 10.37
N ARG A 124 0.52 -2.45 10.99
CA ARG A 124 0.59 -1.55 12.16
C ARG A 124 1.28 -2.26 13.33
N GLN A 125 0.91 -3.49 13.63
CA GLN A 125 1.56 -4.28 14.69
C GLN A 125 3.06 -4.47 14.46
N ASN A 126 3.46 -4.72 13.22
CA ASN A 126 4.89 -4.85 12.88
C ASN A 126 5.66 -3.54 13.04
N ARG A 127 5.00 -2.37 12.81
CA ARG A 127 5.63 -1.05 12.95
C ARG A 127 5.61 -0.50 14.39
N GLU A 128 4.54 -0.72 15.13
CA GLU A 128 4.24 -0.05 16.40
C GLU A 128 4.63 -0.88 17.63
N GLY A 129 4.75 -2.21 17.46
CA GLY A 129 4.92 -3.11 18.61
C GLY A 129 3.64 -3.18 19.46
N ILE A 130 3.78 -3.12 20.79
CA ILE A 130 2.64 -3.20 21.71
C ILE A 130 1.84 -1.89 21.64
N ASP A 131 0.54 -1.99 21.41
CA ASP A 131 -0.43 -0.88 21.40
C ASP A 131 -0.63 -0.36 22.84
N ILE A 132 0.18 0.62 23.23
CA ILE A 132 0.15 1.17 24.58
C ILE A 132 -0.90 2.29 24.64
N PRO A 133 -1.89 2.18 25.53
CA PRO A 133 -2.88 3.25 25.76
C PRO A 133 -2.19 4.58 26.08
N TYR A 134 -2.66 5.65 25.48
CA TYR A 134 -2.14 6.99 25.73
C TYR A 134 -3.27 7.99 25.99
N THR A 135 -3.12 8.82 27.01
CA THR A 135 -4.09 9.85 27.36
C THR A 135 -3.41 11.21 27.54
N ILE A 136 -4.02 12.25 26.96
CA ILE A 136 -3.61 13.64 27.19
C ILE A 136 -4.59 14.24 28.20
N ASN A 137 -4.13 14.40 29.45
CA ASN A 137 -4.98 14.83 30.57
C ASN A 137 -5.25 16.33 30.61
N GLY A 138 -4.47 17.12 29.84
CA GLY A 138 -4.71 18.57 29.80
C GLY A 138 -3.58 19.37 29.13
N PRO A 139 -3.80 20.71 29.01
CA PRO A 139 -2.91 21.58 28.25
C PRO A 139 -1.51 21.77 28.88
N LEU A 140 -1.35 21.53 30.16
CA LEU A 140 -0.08 21.67 30.88
C LEU A 140 0.78 20.41 30.83
N GLN A 141 0.21 19.27 30.44
CA GLN A 141 0.95 18.01 30.26
C GLN A 141 2.05 18.20 29.23
N THR A 142 3.23 17.65 29.54
CA THR A 142 4.42 17.72 28.68
C THR A 142 4.49 16.46 27.83
N ARG A 143 4.77 16.64 26.53
CA ARG A 143 5.05 15.53 25.60
C ARG A 143 6.43 14.92 25.84
N THR A 144 6.67 13.76 25.28
CA THR A 144 8.01 13.18 25.18
C THR A 144 8.92 14.08 24.33
N ASN A 145 10.23 13.98 24.53
CA ASN A 145 11.21 14.76 23.75
C ASN A 145 11.13 14.46 22.25
N ASP A 146 10.96 13.19 21.88
CA ASP A 146 10.78 12.75 20.50
C ASP A 146 9.29 12.64 20.17
N PHE A 147 8.76 13.72 19.63
CA PHE A 147 7.36 13.78 19.19
C PHE A 147 7.09 12.84 17.99
N CYS A 148 8.03 12.77 17.04
CA CYS A 148 7.87 11.93 15.85
C CYS A 148 7.88 10.44 16.22
N LYS A 149 8.64 10.03 17.25
CA LYS A 149 8.57 8.67 17.78
C LYS A 149 7.20 8.39 18.41
N SER A 150 6.62 9.35 19.12
CA SER A 150 5.26 9.20 19.69
C SER A 150 4.20 9.05 18.60
N LEU A 151 4.36 9.69 17.44
CA LEU A 151 3.45 9.56 16.30
C LEU A 151 3.46 8.15 15.66
N LYS A 152 4.38 7.28 16.04
CA LYS A 152 4.31 5.85 15.62
C LYS A 152 3.21 5.08 16.34
N ASN A 153 2.75 5.55 17.51
CA ASN A 153 1.70 4.90 18.30
C ASN A 153 0.30 5.42 17.90
N SER A 154 -0.60 4.51 17.51
CA SER A 154 -1.96 4.82 17.05
C SER A 154 -2.80 5.47 18.16
N ARG A 155 -2.67 5.01 19.42
CA ARG A 155 -3.40 5.59 20.57
C ARG A 155 -2.95 7.01 20.88
N PHE A 156 -1.64 7.28 20.74
CA PHE A 156 -1.15 8.65 20.87
C PHE A 156 -1.73 9.56 19.78
N LYS A 157 -1.76 9.11 18.53
CA LYS A 157 -2.35 9.84 17.41
C LYS A 157 -3.83 10.18 17.66
N GLU A 158 -4.62 9.19 18.07
CA GLU A 158 -6.04 9.41 18.42
C GLU A 158 -6.22 10.40 19.58
N ALA A 159 -5.43 10.23 20.66
CA ALA A 159 -5.48 11.13 21.81
C ALA A 159 -5.11 12.56 21.42
N LEU A 160 -4.10 12.72 20.56
CA LEU A 160 -3.68 14.04 20.07
C LEU A 160 -4.80 14.73 19.28
N VAL A 161 -5.40 14.04 18.31
CA VAL A 161 -6.48 14.60 17.49
C VAL A 161 -7.68 14.99 18.35
N LYS A 162 -8.11 14.12 19.29
CA LYS A 162 -9.18 14.44 20.25
C LYS A 162 -8.83 15.65 21.12
N PHE A 163 -7.59 15.74 21.59
CA PHE A 163 -7.13 16.88 22.38
C PHE A 163 -7.17 18.18 21.57
N LEU A 164 -6.65 18.21 20.34
CA LEU A 164 -6.69 19.37 19.46
C LEU A 164 -8.12 19.86 19.25
N ALA A 165 -9.03 18.96 18.88
CA ALA A 165 -10.43 19.28 18.59
C ALA A 165 -11.18 19.80 19.82
N ASN A 166 -10.79 19.41 21.04
CA ASN A 166 -11.39 19.95 22.27
C ASN A 166 -10.73 21.26 22.69
N HIS A 167 -9.41 21.36 22.55
CA HIS A 167 -8.68 22.54 23.03
C HIS A 167 -8.93 23.78 22.17
N TRP A 168 -9.17 23.64 20.88
CA TRP A 168 -9.47 24.73 19.94
C TRP A 168 -10.83 25.42 20.19
N THR A 169 -11.68 24.92 21.10
CA THR A 169 -12.91 25.58 21.50
C THR A 169 -12.69 26.79 22.44
N ASN A 170 -11.46 26.97 22.90
CA ASN A 170 -11.18 28.10 23.82
C ASN A 170 -11.26 29.43 23.07
N ASN A 171 -12.04 30.37 23.63
CA ASN A 171 -12.29 31.70 23.05
C ASN A 171 -11.00 32.52 22.86
N SER A 172 -9.92 32.21 23.59
CA SER A 172 -8.62 32.85 23.37
C SER A 172 -8.07 32.67 21.97
N PHE A 173 -8.56 31.67 21.20
CA PHE A 173 -8.16 31.42 19.84
C PHE A 173 -9.00 32.16 18.78
N ALA A 174 -10.04 32.89 19.17
CA ALA A 174 -10.89 33.64 18.22
C ALA A 174 -10.08 34.65 17.39
N THR A 175 -9.12 35.35 18.00
CA THR A 175 -8.23 36.28 17.30
C THR A 175 -7.25 35.59 16.36
N ILE A 176 -6.83 34.35 16.66
CA ILE A 176 -5.95 33.53 15.78
C ILE A 176 -6.73 33.06 14.57
N LEU A 177 -7.97 32.61 14.75
CA LEU A 177 -8.86 32.19 13.69
C LEU A 177 -9.17 33.34 12.72
N GLY A 178 -9.45 34.53 13.23
CA GLY A 178 -9.77 35.68 12.39
C GLY A 178 -10.91 35.36 11.43
N ASN A 179 -10.65 35.50 10.10
CA ASN A 179 -11.60 35.18 9.01
C ASN A 179 -11.41 33.78 8.41
N LYS A 180 -10.61 32.94 9.03
CA LYS A 180 -10.37 31.57 8.58
C LYS A 180 -11.44 30.60 9.08
N LYS A 181 -11.70 29.54 8.31
CA LYS A 181 -12.46 28.38 8.73
C LYS A 181 -11.55 27.14 8.70
N ILE A 182 -11.34 26.55 9.87
CA ILE A 182 -10.46 25.38 10.03
C ILE A 182 -11.31 24.16 10.31
N TYR A 183 -11.12 23.12 9.48
CA TYR A 183 -11.83 21.85 9.63
C TYR A 183 -10.85 20.79 10.17
N ILE A 184 -11.33 19.95 11.09
CA ILE A 184 -10.59 18.81 11.62
C ILE A 184 -11.45 17.56 11.63
N THR A 185 -10.88 16.44 11.21
CA THR A 185 -11.56 15.14 11.29
C THR A 185 -11.24 14.43 12.60
N VAL A 186 -12.27 13.88 13.26
CA VAL A 186 -12.15 13.14 14.53
C VAL A 186 -13.02 11.90 14.47
N GLY A 187 -12.43 10.72 14.35
CA GLY A 187 -13.21 9.51 14.11
C GLY A 187 -14.02 9.63 12.81
N GLU A 188 -15.32 9.36 12.85
CA GLU A 188 -16.22 9.53 11.68
C GLU A 188 -16.61 10.98 11.43
N LYS A 189 -16.51 11.84 12.44
CA LYS A 189 -17.00 13.20 12.41
C LYS A 189 -16.00 14.19 11.83
N CYS A 190 -16.51 15.31 11.37
CA CYS A 190 -15.72 16.48 11.01
C CYS A 190 -16.25 17.70 11.78
N PHE A 191 -15.36 18.51 12.31
CA PHE A 191 -15.70 19.75 13.00
C PHE A 191 -15.03 20.93 12.31
N SER A 192 -15.74 22.06 12.22
CA SER A 192 -15.16 23.33 11.80
C SER A 192 -15.05 24.31 12.96
N TYR A 193 -14.08 25.19 12.88
CA TYR A 193 -13.83 26.28 13.82
C TYR A 193 -13.74 27.58 13.04
N SER A 194 -14.52 28.55 13.50
CA SER A 194 -14.51 29.95 13.00
C SER A 194 -14.61 30.92 14.15
N SER A 195 -14.37 32.20 13.88
CA SER A 195 -14.54 33.27 14.88
C SER A 195 -15.78 34.08 14.54
N ALA A 196 -16.67 34.27 15.52
CA ALA A 196 -17.77 35.18 15.46
C ALA A 196 -17.85 35.97 16.79
N GLU A 197 -17.96 37.29 16.73
CA GLU A 197 -18.08 38.16 17.90
C GLU A 197 -16.98 37.94 18.97
N ASN A 198 -15.74 37.70 18.52
CA ASN A 198 -14.58 37.31 19.33
C ASN A 198 -14.74 36.01 20.14
N LEU A 199 -15.69 35.17 19.75
CA LEU A 199 -15.87 33.82 20.29
C LEU A 199 -15.49 32.77 19.24
N VAL A 200 -15.01 31.63 19.71
CA VAL A 200 -14.80 30.48 18.84
C VAL A 200 -16.12 29.74 18.67
N VAL A 201 -16.54 29.59 17.42
CA VAL A 201 -17.71 28.78 17.05
C VAL A 201 -17.19 27.42 16.50
N LYS A 202 -17.56 26.35 17.22
CA LYS A 202 -17.35 24.97 16.77
C LYS A 202 -18.64 24.41 16.17
N THR A 203 -18.59 23.93 14.95
CA THR A 203 -19.74 23.33 14.28
C THR A 203 -19.41 21.89 13.87
N GLU A 204 -20.32 20.95 14.08
CA GLU A 204 -20.23 19.61 13.53
C GLU A 204 -20.72 19.63 12.08
N GLU A 205 -19.84 19.27 11.14
CA GLU A 205 -20.11 19.30 9.70
C GLU A 205 -20.57 17.91 9.26
N ASN A 206 -21.89 17.68 9.30
CA ASN A 206 -22.48 16.37 9.01
C ASN A 206 -22.24 15.91 7.58
N GLU A 207 -22.15 16.84 6.61
CA GLU A 207 -21.88 16.52 5.20
C GLU A 207 -20.44 16.00 4.98
N LEU A 208 -19.53 16.27 5.91
CA LEU A 208 -18.14 15.80 5.91
C LEU A 208 -17.92 14.61 6.84
N ALA A 209 -18.99 14.08 7.44
CA ALA A 209 -18.92 12.85 8.21
C ALA A 209 -18.81 11.64 7.28
N CYS A 210 -17.88 10.71 7.55
CA CYS A 210 -17.67 9.53 6.73
C CYS A 210 -17.06 8.38 7.51
N LYS A 211 -17.16 7.16 6.94
CA LYS A 211 -16.61 5.94 7.53
C LYS A 211 -15.20 5.59 7.06
N HIS A 212 -14.56 6.45 6.29
CA HIS A 212 -13.22 6.20 5.77
C HIS A 212 -12.22 5.94 6.90
N GLU A 213 -11.40 4.92 6.73
CA GLU A 213 -10.32 4.59 7.67
C GLU A 213 -9.11 5.49 7.44
N GLU A 214 -8.68 5.62 6.18
CA GLU A 214 -7.47 6.31 5.80
C GLU A 214 -7.73 7.77 5.38
N ALA A 215 -6.79 8.64 5.70
CA ALA A 215 -6.80 10.02 5.24
C ALA A 215 -6.83 10.13 3.70
N ASP A 216 -6.20 9.19 3.00
CA ASP A 216 -6.07 9.19 1.54
C ASP A 216 -7.41 9.26 0.82
N THR A 217 -8.34 8.37 1.16
CA THR A 217 -9.69 8.38 0.59
C THR A 217 -10.52 9.52 1.15
N ARG A 218 -10.32 9.88 2.42
CA ARG A 218 -11.05 10.95 3.08
C ARG A 218 -10.71 12.33 2.52
N ILE A 219 -9.48 12.57 2.08
CA ILE A 219 -9.08 13.77 1.35
C ILE A 219 -9.93 13.92 0.08
N VAL A 220 -10.08 12.85 -0.70
CA VAL A 220 -10.88 12.87 -1.93
C VAL A 220 -12.37 13.06 -1.62
N PHE A 221 -12.87 12.49 -0.52
CA PHE A 221 -14.22 12.74 -0.02
C PHE A 221 -14.43 14.23 0.30
N HIS A 222 -13.50 14.87 1.01
CA HIS A 222 -13.58 16.31 1.31
C HIS A 222 -13.55 17.15 0.03
N ILE A 223 -12.73 16.79 -0.96
CA ILE A 223 -12.71 17.46 -2.28
C ILE A 223 -14.10 17.43 -2.93
N SER A 224 -14.81 16.30 -2.84
CA SER A 224 -16.16 16.15 -3.45
C SER A 224 -17.23 17.05 -2.83
N LYS A 225 -16.95 17.65 -1.67
CA LYS A 225 -17.85 18.56 -0.95
C LYS A 225 -17.48 20.04 -1.08
N VAL A 226 -16.36 20.32 -1.77
CA VAL A 226 -15.96 21.71 -2.05
C VAL A 226 -16.87 22.29 -3.15
N PRO A 227 -17.29 23.56 -3.04
CA PRO A 227 -18.10 24.20 -4.07
C PRO A 227 -17.46 24.17 -5.45
N GLU A 228 -18.27 24.04 -6.49
CA GLU A 228 -17.82 24.10 -7.88
C GLU A 228 -17.02 25.38 -8.18
N ASN A 229 -16.15 25.31 -9.17
CA ASN A 229 -15.26 26.38 -9.62
C ASN A 229 -14.20 26.80 -8.57
N SER A 230 -14.05 26.03 -7.49
CA SER A 230 -13.02 26.30 -6.50
C SER A 230 -11.65 25.78 -6.92
N LYS A 231 -10.62 26.44 -6.43
CA LYS A 231 -9.22 26.04 -6.56
C LYS A 231 -8.72 25.42 -5.27
N ILE A 232 -8.29 24.17 -5.34
CA ILE A 232 -7.96 23.35 -4.19
C ILE A 232 -6.47 22.99 -4.23
N LEU A 233 -5.80 23.11 -3.07
CA LEU A 233 -4.46 22.62 -2.85
C LEU A 233 -4.48 21.47 -1.86
N VAL A 234 -4.05 20.28 -2.29
CA VAL A 234 -3.86 19.11 -1.42
C VAL A 234 -2.41 19.01 -1.00
N LYS A 235 -2.14 18.87 0.31
CA LYS A 235 -0.79 18.69 0.85
C LYS A 235 -0.62 17.29 1.43
N THR A 236 0.14 16.46 0.74
CA THR A 236 0.54 15.12 1.15
C THR A 236 1.78 14.68 0.39
N ALA A 237 2.53 13.70 0.93
CA ALA A 237 3.60 13.02 0.20
C ALA A 237 3.17 11.65 -0.34
N ASP A 238 1.93 11.20 -0.03
CA ASP A 238 1.50 9.87 -0.37
C ASP A 238 1.11 9.75 -1.86
N THR A 239 1.69 8.75 -2.52
CA THR A 239 1.35 8.40 -3.91
C THR A 239 -0.08 7.91 -4.04
N ASP A 240 -0.63 7.28 -3.01
CA ASP A 240 -1.98 6.71 -3.02
C ASP A 240 -3.02 7.82 -3.19
N VAL A 241 -2.84 8.98 -2.52
CA VAL A 241 -3.70 10.16 -2.70
C VAL A 241 -3.71 10.65 -4.15
N LEU A 242 -2.55 10.76 -4.80
CA LEU A 242 -2.47 11.14 -6.21
C LEU A 242 -3.25 10.17 -7.10
N ILE A 243 -3.07 8.86 -6.87
CA ILE A 243 -3.70 7.82 -7.67
C ILE A 243 -5.22 7.80 -7.46
N ILE A 244 -5.70 7.90 -6.22
CA ILE A 244 -7.12 7.96 -5.90
C ILE A 244 -7.75 9.22 -6.53
N LEU A 245 -7.07 10.35 -6.43
CA LEU A 245 -7.52 11.60 -7.03
C LEU A 245 -7.63 11.47 -8.55
N LEU A 246 -6.59 11.00 -9.24
CA LEU A 246 -6.62 10.81 -10.70
C LEU A 246 -7.74 9.86 -11.13
N GLY A 247 -7.97 8.77 -10.39
CA GLY A 247 -9.06 7.83 -10.65
C GLY A 247 -10.45 8.45 -10.56
N ASN A 248 -10.61 9.50 -9.76
CA ASN A 248 -11.89 10.18 -9.53
C ASN A 248 -12.00 11.54 -10.25
N MET A 249 -11.01 12.00 -11.03
CA MET A 249 -11.00 13.32 -11.67
C MET A 249 -12.24 13.58 -12.54
N HIS A 250 -12.81 12.54 -13.16
CA HIS A 250 -14.04 12.64 -13.95
C HIS A 250 -15.26 13.12 -13.15
N LYS A 251 -15.22 13.00 -11.81
CA LYS A 251 -16.26 13.48 -10.89
C LYS A 251 -16.11 14.96 -10.52
N PHE A 252 -14.98 15.58 -10.92
CA PHE A 252 -14.61 16.95 -10.54
C PHE A 252 -14.38 17.86 -11.76
N PRO A 253 -15.29 17.91 -12.75
CA PRO A 253 -15.06 18.60 -14.02
C PRO A 253 -14.83 20.12 -13.85
N ASN A 254 -15.39 20.71 -12.79
CA ASN A 254 -15.38 22.14 -12.54
C ASN A 254 -14.41 22.57 -11.42
N LEU A 255 -13.56 21.65 -10.92
CA LEU A 255 -12.57 21.95 -9.89
C LEU A 255 -11.16 22.07 -10.49
N GLN A 256 -10.39 23.00 -9.96
CA GLN A 256 -8.94 23.07 -10.20
C GLN A 256 -8.20 22.47 -9.01
N ILE A 257 -7.56 21.33 -9.20
CA ILE A 257 -6.95 20.58 -8.10
C ILE A 257 -5.45 20.50 -8.27
N TRP A 258 -4.75 20.91 -7.23
CA TRP A 258 -3.31 20.93 -7.15
C TRP A 258 -2.83 20.02 -6.02
N LEU A 259 -1.71 19.34 -6.22
CA LEU A 259 -1.03 18.56 -5.21
C LEU A 259 0.32 19.21 -4.90
N ALA A 260 0.60 19.48 -3.63
CA ALA A 260 1.91 19.88 -3.16
C ALA A 260 2.62 18.65 -2.60
N ASN A 261 3.73 18.29 -3.21
CA ASN A 261 4.62 17.23 -2.76
C ASN A 261 5.94 17.85 -2.29
N SER A 262 6.22 17.74 -1.01
CA SER A 262 7.51 18.16 -0.45
C SER A 262 8.49 16.99 -0.51
N THR A 263 9.40 17.03 -1.45
CA THR A 263 10.43 15.98 -1.64
C THR A 263 11.63 16.13 -0.72
N SER A 264 11.74 17.21 0.07
CA SER A 264 12.91 17.46 0.92
C SER A 264 12.57 17.56 2.40
N LYS A 265 13.43 16.97 3.23
CA LYS A 265 13.42 17.06 4.71
C LYS A 265 13.71 18.50 5.24
N LYS A 266 13.81 19.50 4.39
CA LYS A 266 14.14 20.88 4.78
C LYS A 266 12.89 21.75 4.82
N ILE A 267 12.62 22.28 6.00
CA ILE A 267 11.46 23.09 6.42
C ILE A 267 11.34 24.46 5.68
N ASN A 268 12.24 24.76 4.77
CA ASN A 268 12.19 26.02 4.02
C ASN A 268 11.32 25.87 2.76
N ASN A 269 10.19 26.60 2.74
CA ASN A 269 9.18 26.67 1.67
C ASN A 269 9.66 26.89 0.22
N LYS A 270 10.95 26.78 -0.05
CA LYS A 270 11.53 27.02 -1.39
C LYS A 270 11.52 25.79 -2.30
N ASP A 271 11.19 24.61 -1.78
CA ASP A 271 11.29 23.35 -2.54
C ASP A 271 9.97 22.55 -2.63
N GLU A 272 8.81 23.17 -2.35
CA GLU A 272 7.52 22.54 -2.62
C GLU A 272 7.31 22.44 -4.14
N VAL A 273 7.14 21.22 -4.65
CA VAL A 273 6.79 20.97 -6.04
C VAL A 273 5.26 20.88 -6.13
N TYR A 274 4.68 21.76 -6.93
CA TYR A 274 3.25 21.80 -7.15
C TYR A 274 2.89 21.13 -8.48
N ILE A 275 1.95 20.21 -8.43
CA ILE A 275 1.47 19.41 -9.55
C ILE A 275 0.02 19.80 -9.82
N ASN A 276 -0.28 20.29 -11.00
CA ASN A 276 -1.65 20.53 -11.43
C ASN A 276 -2.30 19.17 -11.82
N CYS A 277 -3.09 18.59 -10.91
CA CYS A 277 -3.74 17.30 -11.14
C CYS A 277 -4.83 17.38 -12.22
N THR A 278 -5.46 18.54 -12.39
CA THR A 278 -6.44 18.76 -13.46
C THR A 278 -5.77 18.65 -14.83
N ASP A 279 -4.67 19.37 -15.06
CA ASP A 279 -3.91 19.29 -16.32
C ASP A 279 -3.29 17.90 -16.52
N LEU A 280 -2.79 17.29 -15.44
CA LEU A 280 -2.24 15.95 -15.49
C LEU A 280 -3.29 14.94 -15.95
N SER A 281 -4.50 15.00 -15.41
CA SER A 281 -5.59 14.11 -15.80
C SER A 281 -6.00 14.26 -17.27
N ILE A 282 -6.03 15.49 -17.78
CA ILE A 282 -6.29 15.78 -19.20
C ILE A 282 -5.20 15.14 -20.06
N LYS A 283 -3.93 15.31 -19.68
CA LYS A 283 -2.79 14.77 -20.44
C LYS A 283 -2.69 13.26 -20.41
N LEU A 284 -3.07 12.62 -19.33
CA LEU A 284 -3.09 11.15 -19.20
C LEU A 284 -4.28 10.52 -19.95
N GLY A 285 -5.40 11.26 -20.04
CA GLY A 285 -6.66 10.78 -20.61
C GLY A 285 -7.51 10.01 -19.61
N ALA A 286 -8.81 10.06 -19.80
CA ALA A 286 -9.81 9.54 -18.85
C ALA A 286 -9.67 8.03 -18.58
N THR A 287 -9.43 7.24 -19.63
CA THR A 287 -9.30 5.77 -19.51
C THR A 287 -8.13 5.38 -18.63
N LEU A 288 -6.95 5.98 -18.87
CA LEU A 288 -5.77 5.68 -18.06
C LEU A 288 -5.99 6.14 -16.61
N CYS A 289 -6.48 7.36 -16.40
CA CYS A 289 -6.76 7.88 -15.06
C CYS A 289 -7.68 6.96 -14.27
N HIS A 290 -8.78 6.51 -14.87
CA HIS A 290 -9.74 5.63 -14.20
C HIS A 290 -9.17 4.23 -13.92
N ALA A 291 -8.22 3.76 -14.73
CA ALA A 291 -7.55 2.46 -14.55
C ALA A 291 -6.38 2.50 -13.55
N LEU A 292 -5.82 3.70 -13.23
CA LEU A 292 -4.67 3.83 -12.34
C LEU A 292 -4.88 3.24 -10.94
N PRO A 293 -6.05 3.38 -10.27
CA PRO A 293 -6.28 2.76 -8.96
C PRO A 293 -6.11 1.23 -9.00
N ALA A 294 -6.75 0.54 -9.95
CA ALA A 294 -6.60 -0.89 -10.14
C ALA A 294 -5.16 -1.29 -10.50
N PHE A 295 -4.53 -0.54 -11.41
CA PHE A 295 -3.12 -0.75 -11.77
C PHE A 295 -2.20 -0.63 -10.56
N HIS A 296 -2.39 0.39 -9.75
CA HIS A 296 -1.56 0.63 -8.57
C HIS A 296 -1.73 -0.47 -7.53
N ALA A 297 -2.98 -0.83 -7.22
CA ALA A 297 -3.30 -1.94 -6.34
C ALA A 297 -2.73 -3.27 -6.87
N TYR A 298 -2.85 -3.54 -8.18
CA TYR A 298 -2.36 -4.77 -8.77
C TYR A 298 -0.83 -4.89 -8.76
N THR A 299 -0.12 -3.81 -8.99
CA THR A 299 1.35 -3.81 -9.01
C THR A 299 2.01 -3.62 -7.64
N GLY A 300 1.19 -3.47 -6.58
CA GLY A 300 1.62 -3.37 -5.18
C GLY A 300 1.42 -1.97 -4.58
N CYS A 301 0.71 -1.92 -3.47
CA CYS A 301 0.45 -0.73 -2.66
C CYS A 301 0.46 -1.13 -1.18
N ASP A 302 0.01 -0.27 -0.28
CA ASP A 302 -0.03 -0.58 1.16
C ASP A 302 -1.02 -1.69 1.52
N TYR A 303 -1.96 -2.04 0.63
CA TYR A 303 -2.96 -3.09 0.82
C TYR A 303 -2.65 -4.41 0.11
N THR A 304 -1.76 -4.37 -0.90
CA THR A 304 -1.54 -5.51 -1.80
C THR A 304 -0.07 -5.73 -2.10
N ALA A 305 0.35 -6.98 -2.13
CA ALA A 305 1.73 -7.34 -2.43
C ALA A 305 2.18 -6.88 -3.82
N ALA A 306 3.42 -6.46 -3.95
CA ALA A 306 4.08 -6.27 -5.24
C ALA A 306 4.55 -7.62 -5.82
N PHE A 307 4.83 -7.66 -7.13
CA PHE A 307 5.55 -8.77 -7.73
C PHE A 307 7.05 -8.61 -7.47
N PHE A 308 7.70 -9.68 -7.04
CA PHE A 308 9.13 -9.67 -6.74
C PHE A 308 9.96 -9.07 -7.89
N ASN A 309 10.78 -8.06 -7.58
CA ASN A 309 11.68 -7.38 -8.52
C ASN A 309 11.02 -6.81 -9.81
N LYS A 310 9.71 -6.51 -9.81
CA LYS A 310 9.06 -5.94 -11.01
C LYS A 310 8.94 -4.41 -10.96
N GLY A 311 8.92 -3.82 -9.76
CA GLY A 311 8.80 -2.37 -9.57
C GLY A 311 7.54 -1.78 -10.22
N LYS A 312 7.54 -0.46 -10.45
CA LYS A 312 6.40 0.28 -11.05
C LYS A 312 6.65 0.72 -12.50
N VAL A 313 7.90 1.00 -12.87
CA VAL A 313 8.23 1.63 -14.17
C VAL A 313 7.91 0.71 -15.35
N ARG A 314 8.43 -0.53 -15.31
CA ARG A 314 8.20 -1.47 -16.40
C ARG A 314 6.72 -1.84 -16.54
N PRO A 315 5.99 -2.20 -15.46
CA PRO A 315 4.55 -2.42 -15.55
C PRO A 315 3.79 -1.22 -16.11
N LEU A 316 4.12 0.02 -15.70
CA LEU A 316 3.47 1.22 -16.23
C LEU A 316 3.69 1.39 -17.73
N ASN A 317 4.93 1.20 -18.21
CA ASN A 317 5.25 1.30 -19.63
C ASN A 317 4.51 0.24 -20.48
N VAL A 318 4.33 -0.96 -19.93
CA VAL A 318 3.49 -1.99 -20.55
C VAL A 318 2.04 -1.55 -20.55
N PHE A 319 1.52 -1.11 -19.41
CA PHE A 319 0.11 -0.71 -19.23
C PHE A 319 -0.31 0.42 -20.17
N ILE A 320 0.55 1.43 -20.35
CA ILE A 320 0.29 2.55 -21.27
C ILE A 320 0.18 2.08 -22.73
N LYS A 321 0.92 1.03 -23.12
CA LYS A 321 0.91 0.50 -24.50
C LYS A 321 -0.30 -0.40 -24.82
N HIS A 322 -1.10 -0.77 -23.83
CA HIS A 322 -2.20 -1.72 -23.97
C HIS A 322 -3.54 -1.11 -23.48
N PRO A 323 -4.18 -0.23 -24.28
CA PRO A 323 -5.45 0.42 -23.89
C PRO A 323 -6.58 -0.55 -23.55
N GLN A 324 -6.63 -1.72 -24.20
CA GLN A 324 -7.60 -2.77 -23.89
C GLN A 324 -7.45 -3.30 -22.45
N ILE A 325 -6.22 -3.46 -21.99
CA ILE A 325 -5.95 -3.86 -20.60
C ILE A 325 -6.36 -2.73 -19.62
N GLN A 326 -6.13 -1.46 -20.00
CA GLN A 326 -6.58 -0.33 -19.17
C GLN A 326 -8.09 -0.34 -18.98
N GLN A 327 -8.88 -0.60 -20.06
CA GLN A 327 -10.33 -0.67 -19.99
C GLN A 327 -10.80 -1.77 -19.02
N VAL A 328 -10.17 -2.94 -19.08
CA VAL A 328 -10.45 -4.04 -18.15
C VAL A 328 -10.11 -3.63 -16.72
N PHE A 329 -8.93 -3.07 -16.47
CA PHE A 329 -8.54 -2.64 -15.12
C PHE A 329 -9.47 -1.58 -14.54
N ALA A 330 -9.94 -0.65 -15.36
CA ALA A 330 -10.92 0.35 -14.97
C ALA A 330 -12.26 -0.28 -14.54
N SER A 331 -12.63 -1.44 -15.09
CA SER A 331 -13.88 -2.15 -14.79
C SER A 331 -13.79 -3.19 -13.66
N LEU A 332 -12.60 -3.38 -13.03
CA LEU A 332 -12.41 -4.31 -11.93
C LEU A 332 -12.93 -3.72 -10.60
N THR A 333 -14.24 -3.76 -10.39
CA THR A 333 -14.90 -3.09 -9.26
C THR A 333 -15.80 -4.00 -8.41
N ASP A 334 -16.09 -5.21 -8.87
CA ASP A 334 -16.98 -6.16 -8.21
C ASP A 334 -16.30 -7.52 -8.04
N PRO A 335 -16.46 -8.22 -6.90
CA PRO A 335 -15.89 -9.55 -6.69
C PRO A 335 -16.27 -10.59 -7.74
N SER A 336 -17.42 -10.46 -8.40
CA SER A 336 -17.85 -11.36 -9.49
C SER A 336 -16.98 -11.24 -10.74
N ASP A 337 -16.21 -10.17 -10.89
CA ASP A 337 -15.28 -9.96 -12.01
C ASP A 337 -14.25 -11.08 -12.16
N ILE A 338 -13.98 -11.84 -11.08
CA ILE A 338 -13.11 -13.02 -11.12
C ILE A 338 -13.69 -14.22 -11.88
N PHE A 339 -14.94 -14.16 -12.31
CA PHE A 339 -15.60 -15.18 -13.14
C PHE A 339 -15.79 -14.72 -14.59
N ASP A 340 -15.45 -13.47 -14.92
CA ASP A 340 -15.46 -12.95 -16.28
C ASP A 340 -14.16 -13.36 -16.99
N GLU A 341 -14.27 -14.28 -17.95
CA GLU A 341 -13.12 -14.83 -18.70
C GLU A 341 -12.33 -13.74 -19.41
N THR A 342 -13.00 -12.72 -19.96
CA THR A 342 -12.33 -11.60 -20.65
C THR A 342 -11.45 -10.80 -19.69
N LYS A 343 -11.95 -10.56 -18.47
CA LYS A 343 -11.19 -9.86 -17.42
C LYS A 343 -10.03 -10.72 -16.92
N ILE A 344 -10.28 -12.03 -16.72
CA ILE A 344 -9.26 -13.01 -16.32
C ILE A 344 -8.12 -13.04 -17.33
N ASP A 345 -8.43 -13.16 -18.61
CA ASP A 345 -7.46 -13.25 -19.69
C ASP A 345 -6.61 -11.98 -19.78
N ALA A 346 -7.23 -10.81 -19.72
CA ALA A 346 -6.49 -9.54 -19.72
C ALA A 346 -5.55 -9.37 -18.51
N VAL A 347 -5.95 -9.84 -17.33
CA VAL A 347 -5.12 -9.82 -16.12
C VAL A 347 -3.95 -10.79 -16.24
N GLN A 348 -4.17 -12.00 -16.80
CA GLN A 348 -3.13 -12.97 -17.05
C GLN A 348 -2.16 -12.48 -18.14
N GLU A 349 -2.67 -11.93 -19.24
CA GLU A 349 -1.88 -11.30 -20.29
C GLU A 349 -0.98 -10.20 -19.73
N PHE A 350 -1.56 -9.27 -18.95
CA PHE A 350 -0.79 -8.21 -18.31
C PHE A 350 0.32 -8.75 -17.41
N THR A 351 0.04 -9.81 -16.66
CA THR A 351 1.05 -10.45 -15.82
C THR A 351 2.16 -11.05 -16.67
N CYS A 352 1.84 -11.78 -17.72
CA CYS A 352 2.83 -12.33 -18.65
C CYS A 352 3.72 -11.22 -19.27
N LEU A 353 3.12 -10.10 -19.66
CA LEU A 353 3.84 -8.94 -20.19
C LEU A 353 4.80 -8.31 -19.17
N ILE A 354 4.41 -8.20 -17.90
CA ILE A 354 5.29 -7.75 -16.80
C ILE A 354 6.50 -8.66 -16.66
N TYR A 355 6.31 -9.97 -16.83
CA TYR A 355 7.40 -10.94 -16.80
C TYR A 355 8.20 -11.03 -18.11
N GLY A 356 7.81 -10.29 -19.15
CA GLY A 356 8.51 -10.22 -20.43
C GLY A 356 8.20 -11.36 -21.38
N LEU A 357 7.00 -11.92 -21.28
CA LEU A 357 6.52 -13.09 -22.01
C LEU A 357 5.28 -12.74 -22.87
N PRO A 358 5.43 -11.93 -23.92
CA PRO A 358 4.27 -11.47 -24.72
C PRO A 358 3.57 -12.58 -25.52
N LYS A 359 4.18 -13.76 -25.60
CA LYS A 359 3.60 -14.92 -26.31
C LYS A 359 2.81 -15.85 -25.38
N CYS A 360 2.92 -15.68 -24.07
CA CYS A 360 2.18 -16.47 -23.10
C CYS A 360 0.83 -15.81 -22.81
N GLN A 361 -0.24 -16.59 -22.92
CA GLN A 361 -1.60 -16.12 -22.63
C GLN A 361 -2.03 -16.39 -21.20
N SER A 362 -1.42 -17.37 -20.52
CA SER A 362 -1.71 -17.68 -19.12
C SER A 362 -0.48 -17.67 -18.25
N VAL A 363 -0.67 -17.35 -16.97
CA VAL A 363 0.43 -17.35 -15.99
C VAL A 363 0.98 -18.75 -15.75
N ASN A 364 0.17 -19.79 -15.84
CA ASN A 364 0.64 -21.17 -15.68
C ASN A 364 1.55 -21.55 -16.86
N ALA A 365 1.20 -21.22 -18.10
CA ALA A 365 2.07 -21.41 -19.25
C ALA A 365 3.37 -20.59 -19.14
N ALA A 366 3.29 -19.36 -18.62
CA ALA A 366 4.46 -18.53 -18.35
C ALA A 366 5.40 -19.15 -17.31
N ARG A 367 4.86 -19.81 -16.28
CA ARG A 367 5.64 -20.56 -15.27
C ARG A 367 6.41 -21.69 -15.89
N VAL A 368 5.75 -22.50 -16.73
CA VAL A 368 6.38 -23.62 -17.47
C VAL A 368 7.50 -23.12 -18.37
N PHE A 369 7.23 -22.06 -19.14
CA PHE A 369 8.24 -21.49 -20.04
C PHE A 369 9.47 -20.99 -19.26
N LEU A 370 9.29 -20.25 -18.19
CA LEU A 370 10.40 -19.72 -17.39
C LEU A 370 11.14 -20.83 -16.64
N PHE A 371 10.42 -21.83 -16.12
CA PHE A 371 11.03 -23.00 -15.52
C PHE A 371 11.95 -23.71 -16.50
N ASN A 372 11.44 -24.05 -17.69
CA ASN A 372 12.22 -24.71 -18.72
C ASN A 372 13.44 -23.88 -19.14
N LYS A 373 13.27 -22.57 -19.31
CA LYS A 373 14.37 -21.68 -19.66
C LYS A 373 15.46 -21.63 -18.57
N MET A 374 15.09 -21.53 -17.30
CA MET A 374 16.04 -21.51 -16.19
C MET A 374 16.71 -22.86 -15.97
N TYR A 375 15.96 -23.94 -16.18
CA TYR A 375 16.46 -25.30 -16.06
C TYR A 375 17.45 -25.64 -17.19
N ALA A 376 17.15 -25.25 -18.41
CA ALA A 376 17.98 -25.52 -19.61
C ALA A 376 19.27 -24.66 -19.64
N SER A 377 19.30 -23.52 -18.96
CA SER A 377 20.47 -22.63 -18.98
C SER A 377 21.65 -23.12 -18.16
N LYS A 378 21.49 -24.19 -17.37
CA LYS A 378 22.55 -24.77 -16.53
C LYS A 378 23.32 -25.84 -17.31
N GLN A 379 24.65 -25.95 -17.08
CA GLN A 379 25.55 -26.82 -17.80
C GLN A 379 25.07 -28.27 -17.78
N ASN A 380 25.16 -28.94 -18.97
CA ASN A 380 24.66 -30.32 -19.19
C ASN A 380 25.27 -31.37 -18.24
N ASN A 381 26.42 -31.08 -17.59
CA ASN A 381 27.13 -32.00 -16.71
C ASN A 381 26.79 -31.88 -15.24
N GLU A 382 25.92 -30.92 -14.85
CA GLU A 382 25.49 -30.79 -13.46
C GLU A 382 24.47 -31.87 -13.09
N LYS A 383 24.68 -32.53 -11.93
CA LYS A 383 23.72 -33.51 -11.42
C LYS A 383 22.35 -32.87 -11.29
N PHE A 384 21.30 -33.57 -11.70
CA PHE A 384 19.89 -33.12 -11.71
C PHE A 384 19.47 -32.40 -10.40
N MET A 385 19.79 -32.98 -9.25
CA MET A 385 19.47 -32.40 -7.94
C MET A 385 20.12 -31.01 -7.72
N LYS A 386 21.35 -30.77 -8.20
CA LYS A 386 22.01 -29.46 -8.14
C LYS A 386 21.30 -28.42 -9.01
N ARG A 387 20.78 -28.82 -10.18
CA ARG A 387 20.02 -27.91 -11.06
C ARG A 387 18.73 -27.42 -10.42
N VAL A 388 18.03 -28.31 -9.71
CA VAL A 388 16.76 -28.00 -9.07
C VAL A 388 16.96 -27.24 -7.77
N GLN A 389 18.01 -27.56 -6.99
CA GLN A 389 18.36 -26.83 -5.75
C GLN A 389 18.67 -25.33 -5.97
N GLY A 390 19.22 -24.98 -7.13
CA GLY A 390 19.51 -23.57 -7.47
C GLY A 390 18.32 -22.80 -8.09
N PHE A 391 17.11 -23.39 -8.13
CA PHE A 391 15.95 -22.73 -8.71
C PHE A 391 15.31 -21.74 -7.74
N ASP A 392 15.26 -20.46 -8.13
CA ASP A 392 14.61 -19.41 -7.35
C ASP A 392 13.19 -19.15 -7.87
N SER A 393 12.20 -19.69 -7.16
CA SER A 393 10.78 -19.57 -7.50
C SER A 393 10.21 -18.14 -7.38
N THR A 394 10.96 -17.20 -6.78
CA THR A 394 10.55 -15.79 -6.72
C THR A 394 10.53 -15.12 -8.09
N HIS A 395 11.31 -15.64 -9.04
CA HIS A 395 11.47 -15.08 -10.39
C HIS A 395 10.40 -15.54 -11.39
N ILE A 396 9.59 -16.55 -11.05
CA ILE A 396 8.45 -16.96 -11.87
C ILE A 396 7.16 -16.30 -11.38
N PRO A 397 6.16 -16.07 -12.27
CA PRO A 397 4.89 -15.48 -11.82
C PRO A 397 4.19 -16.41 -10.81
N PRO A 398 3.32 -15.85 -9.95
CA PRO A 398 2.44 -16.67 -9.12
C PRO A 398 1.57 -17.55 -10.02
N CYS A 399 1.22 -18.76 -9.58
CA CYS A 399 0.23 -19.58 -10.27
C CYS A 399 -1.14 -18.93 -10.23
N TRP A 400 -2.06 -19.39 -11.10
CA TRP A 400 -3.41 -18.80 -11.17
C TRP A 400 -4.15 -18.85 -9.83
N LYS A 401 -4.02 -19.93 -9.04
CA LYS A 401 -4.63 -20.03 -7.70
C LYS A 401 -4.23 -18.88 -6.78
N SER A 402 -2.95 -18.48 -6.82
CA SER A 402 -2.43 -17.35 -6.02
C SER A 402 -2.75 -16.00 -6.65
N LEU A 403 -2.68 -15.90 -7.98
CA LEU A 403 -2.99 -14.67 -8.70
C LEU A 403 -4.46 -14.29 -8.56
N LYS A 404 -5.37 -15.27 -8.51
CA LYS A 404 -6.80 -15.05 -8.27
C LYS A 404 -7.04 -14.35 -6.94
N GLN A 405 -6.34 -14.74 -5.87
CA GLN A 405 -6.45 -14.09 -4.57
C GLN A 405 -5.89 -12.65 -4.59
N LYS A 406 -4.82 -12.44 -5.33
CA LYS A 406 -4.29 -11.10 -5.58
C LYS A 406 -5.28 -10.22 -6.36
N LEU A 407 -5.95 -10.79 -7.35
CA LEU A 407 -6.97 -10.08 -8.15
C LEU A 407 -8.15 -9.67 -7.26
N LEU A 408 -8.66 -10.55 -6.40
CA LEU A 408 -9.71 -10.20 -5.43
C LEU A 408 -9.31 -9.01 -4.55
N ARG A 409 -8.09 -9.01 -4.00
CA ARG A 409 -7.57 -7.87 -3.23
C ARG A 409 -7.48 -6.60 -4.07
N THR A 410 -7.06 -6.73 -5.33
CA THR A 410 -7.01 -5.59 -6.25
C THR A 410 -8.40 -5.00 -6.50
N ILE A 411 -9.40 -5.85 -6.74
CA ILE A 411 -10.80 -5.44 -6.95
C ILE A 411 -11.33 -4.71 -5.71
N PHE A 412 -11.08 -5.26 -4.52
CA PHE A 412 -11.50 -4.61 -3.27
C PHE A 412 -10.91 -3.21 -3.12
N VAL A 413 -9.60 -3.07 -3.28
CA VAL A 413 -8.90 -1.79 -3.14
C VAL A 413 -9.32 -0.81 -4.25
N ASN A 414 -9.44 -1.26 -5.49
CA ASN A 414 -9.91 -0.44 -6.60
C ASN A 414 -11.32 0.08 -6.36
N SER A 415 -12.24 -0.79 -5.94
CA SER A 415 -13.62 -0.40 -5.60
C SER A 415 -13.65 0.63 -4.49
N MET A 416 -12.91 0.41 -3.40
CA MET A 416 -12.79 1.37 -2.29
C MET A 416 -12.27 2.74 -2.77
N TRP A 417 -11.22 2.76 -3.58
CA TRP A 417 -10.60 3.99 -4.07
C TRP A 417 -11.47 4.75 -5.08
N LEU A 418 -12.16 4.04 -5.98
CA LEU A 418 -13.09 4.67 -6.93
C LEU A 418 -14.37 5.19 -6.24
N ASN A 419 -14.74 4.63 -5.09
CA ASN A 419 -15.84 5.13 -4.27
C ASN A 419 -15.39 6.13 -3.19
N ALA A 420 -14.18 6.70 -3.28
CA ALA A 420 -13.67 7.65 -2.30
C ALA A 420 -14.50 8.94 -2.17
N THR A 421 -15.40 9.23 -3.08
CA THR A 421 -16.36 10.37 -3.02
C THR A 421 -17.62 10.08 -2.22
N GLU A 422 -17.85 8.82 -1.82
CA GLU A 422 -18.99 8.40 -1.03
C GLU A 422 -18.63 8.44 0.47
N SER A 423 -19.60 8.67 1.34
CA SER A 423 -19.37 8.66 2.81
C SER A 423 -18.98 7.28 3.35
N ASP A 424 -19.33 6.22 2.66
CA ASP A 424 -18.89 4.86 2.86
C ASP A 424 -18.28 4.32 1.56
N CYS A 425 -16.95 4.25 1.50
CA CYS A 425 -16.24 3.83 0.30
C CYS A 425 -16.11 2.29 0.20
N ILE A 426 -16.40 1.54 1.26
CA ILE A 426 -16.33 0.07 1.27
C ILE A 426 -17.67 -0.50 0.85
N LYS A 427 -17.73 -1.15 -0.32
CA LYS A 427 -18.96 -1.69 -0.89
C LYS A 427 -19.22 -3.15 -0.57
N PHE A 428 -18.18 -3.91 -0.19
CA PHE A 428 -18.25 -5.31 0.20
C PHE A 428 -17.16 -5.66 1.21
N SER A 429 -17.31 -6.80 1.89
CA SER A 429 -16.35 -7.22 2.93
C SER A 429 -14.98 -7.57 2.32
N ALA A 430 -13.91 -7.28 3.05
CA ALA A 430 -12.59 -7.81 2.73
C ALA A 430 -12.51 -9.33 2.94
N GLU A 431 -13.26 -9.86 3.93
CA GLU A 431 -13.35 -11.29 4.18
C GLU A 431 -13.94 -12.00 2.95
N ASN A 432 -13.32 -13.12 2.56
CA ASN A 432 -13.59 -13.88 1.33
C ASN A 432 -13.25 -13.17 0.02
N ASN A 433 -12.76 -11.92 0.08
CA ASN A 433 -12.29 -11.15 -1.08
C ASN A 433 -10.76 -10.95 -1.03
N GLY A 434 -10.05 -12.04 -0.77
CA GLY A 434 -8.59 -12.10 -0.72
C GLY A 434 -8.01 -11.99 0.69
N TRP A 435 -8.86 -11.79 1.71
CA TRP A 435 -8.49 -11.85 3.13
C TRP A 435 -9.37 -12.84 3.87
N LEU A 436 -8.84 -13.34 4.98
CA LEU A 436 -9.51 -14.23 5.91
C LEU A 436 -9.38 -13.63 7.32
N LEU A 437 -10.48 -13.63 8.07
CA LEU A 437 -10.47 -13.22 9.47
C LEU A 437 -9.96 -14.38 10.34
N LEU A 438 -8.77 -14.20 10.93
CA LEU A 438 -8.14 -15.18 11.83
C LEU A 438 -7.72 -14.45 13.11
N ASP A 439 -8.15 -14.98 14.25
CA ASP A 439 -7.83 -14.45 15.58
C ASP A 439 -8.17 -12.95 15.74
N GLY A 440 -9.23 -12.48 15.08
CA GLY A 440 -9.64 -11.08 15.09
C GLY A 440 -8.86 -10.16 14.13
N PHE A 441 -7.99 -10.71 13.29
CA PHE A 441 -7.19 -9.96 12.30
C PHE A 441 -7.47 -10.42 10.88
N LEU A 442 -7.52 -9.47 9.95
CA LEU A 442 -7.62 -9.75 8.52
C LEU A 442 -6.24 -10.10 7.96
N LYS A 443 -6.05 -11.39 7.66
CA LYS A 443 -4.81 -11.90 7.05
C LYS A 443 -5.02 -12.19 5.56
N PRO A 444 -4.03 -11.93 4.69
CA PRO A 444 -4.17 -12.22 3.27
C PRO A 444 -4.32 -13.72 3.02
N THR A 445 -5.33 -14.08 2.22
CA THR A 445 -5.46 -15.44 1.67
C THR A 445 -4.46 -15.59 0.53
N TRP A 446 -3.51 -16.51 0.65
CA TRP A 446 -2.45 -16.67 -0.35
C TRP A 446 -2.91 -17.40 -1.60
N PHE A 447 -3.72 -18.45 -1.43
CA PHE A 447 -4.36 -19.24 -2.49
C PHE A 447 -5.52 -20.03 -1.90
N GLN A 448 -6.32 -20.67 -2.75
CA GLN A 448 -7.37 -21.61 -2.35
C GLN A 448 -7.07 -23.01 -2.87
N GLY A 449 -7.42 -24.03 -2.06
CA GLY A 449 -7.13 -25.43 -2.34
C GLY A 449 -5.69 -25.82 -2.01
N ASP A 450 -5.26 -26.97 -2.53
CA ASP A 450 -3.99 -27.57 -2.17
C ASP A 450 -2.80 -26.78 -2.72
N SER A 451 -1.71 -26.75 -1.95
CA SER A 451 -0.44 -26.16 -2.33
C SER A 451 0.36 -27.03 -3.32
N THR A 452 0.08 -28.33 -3.30
CA THR A 452 0.78 -29.35 -4.10
C THR A 452 -0.23 -30.30 -4.77
N PRO A 453 0.11 -30.93 -5.89
CA PRO A 453 -0.71 -32.00 -6.45
C PRO A 453 -0.74 -33.22 -5.53
N ALA A 454 -1.90 -33.86 -5.39
CA ALA A 454 -2.06 -35.07 -4.55
C ALA A 454 -1.09 -36.20 -4.88
N GLN A 455 -0.73 -36.35 -6.18
CA GLN A 455 0.26 -37.34 -6.62
C GLN A 455 1.67 -37.09 -6.08
N VAL A 456 2.03 -35.82 -5.82
CA VAL A 456 3.32 -35.44 -5.22
C VAL A 456 3.28 -35.65 -3.71
N GLU A 457 2.14 -35.41 -3.07
CA GLU A 457 1.95 -35.63 -1.62
C GLU A 457 2.01 -37.11 -1.25
N SER A 458 1.42 -38.01 -2.07
CA SER A 458 1.48 -39.44 -1.81
C SER A 458 2.92 -39.96 -1.77
N VAL A 459 3.78 -39.50 -2.67
CA VAL A 459 5.22 -39.86 -2.70
C VAL A 459 5.97 -39.36 -1.47
N LEU A 460 5.61 -38.18 -0.95
CA LEU A 460 6.19 -37.66 0.29
C LEU A 460 5.78 -38.44 1.53
N CYS A 461 4.53 -38.94 1.56
CA CYS A 461 4.05 -39.80 2.64
C CYS A 461 4.68 -41.21 2.59
N ASP A 462 4.80 -41.79 1.40
CA ASP A 462 5.41 -43.13 1.23
C ASP A 462 6.93 -43.13 1.57
N SER A 463 7.61 -42.02 1.34
CA SER A 463 9.03 -41.88 1.71
C SER A 463 9.24 -41.78 3.23
N LYS A 464 8.27 -41.21 3.97
CA LYS A 464 8.30 -41.17 5.44
C LYS A 464 8.07 -42.55 6.07
N ASN A 465 7.22 -43.36 5.48
CA ASN A 465 6.93 -44.71 5.95
C ASN A 465 8.09 -45.72 5.66
N LYS A 466 8.92 -45.43 4.66
CA LYS A 466 10.10 -46.26 4.36
C LYS A 466 11.34 -45.91 5.17
N SER A 467 11.38 -44.77 5.83
CA SER A 467 12.49 -44.38 6.73
C SER A 467 12.32 -44.83 8.17
N SER A 468 11.15 -45.42 8.53
CA SER A 468 10.92 -45.97 9.88
C SER A 468 11.27 -47.45 10.04
N ASP A 469 11.66 -48.15 8.96
CA ASP A 469 12.00 -49.59 8.99
C ASP A 469 13.48 -49.91 8.82
N ASN A 470 14.38 -48.92 8.86
CA ASN A 470 15.84 -49.16 8.84
C ASN A 470 16.57 -48.27 9.85
N ASP A 471 16.33 -48.52 11.14
CA ASP A 471 17.26 -48.18 12.20
C ASP A 471 18.12 -49.40 12.51
N ASP A 472 19.16 -49.63 11.73
CA ASP A 472 20.38 -50.34 12.09
C ASP A 472 21.42 -50.07 11.00
N ASP A 473 22.26 -49.10 11.24
CA ASP A 473 23.69 -49.14 11.00
C ASP A 473 24.36 -47.84 11.45
N SER A 474 25.08 -48.03 12.50
CA SER A 474 26.05 -47.12 13.06
C SER A 474 27.21 -46.85 12.10
N ASP A 475 27.78 -45.72 12.32
CA ASP A 475 29.21 -45.36 12.16
C ASP A 475 29.58 -44.28 11.13
N ILE A 476 30.33 -43.37 11.71
CA ILE A 476 31.40 -42.56 11.13
C ILE A 476 31.00 -41.27 10.44
N CYS A 477 31.24 -40.17 11.16
CA CYS A 477 32.20 -39.15 10.74
C CYS A 477 32.49 -38.19 11.88
N ASN A 478 33.65 -38.35 12.46
CA ASN A 478 34.37 -37.33 13.20
C ASN A 478 35.13 -36.40 12.25
N SER A 479 35.29 -35.16 12.78
CA SER A 479 36.37 -34.20 12.52
C SER A 479 36.53 -33.63 11.12
N ASP A 480 36.51 -32.33 10.97
CA ASP A 480 37.63 -31.46 11.30
C ASP A 480 37.21 -30.01 11.43
N GLU A 481 37.53 -29.45 12.55
CA GLU A 481 37.71 -28.02 12.77
C GLU A 481 38.94 -27.53 12.00
N SER A 482 38.86 -26.41 11.37
CA SER A 482 39.98 -25.51 11.21
C SER A 482 39.54 -24.06 11.07
N ASP A 483 39.92 -23.32 12.08
CA ASP A 483 40.10 -21.89 12.17
C ASP A 483 40.72 -21.25 10.90
N SER A 484 40.24 -20.07 10.58
CA SER A 484 41.08 -18.85 10.49
C SER A 484 40.29 -17.61 10.08
N SER A 485 40.15 -16.69 11.02
CA SER A 485 40.59 -15.27 10.98
C SER A 485 40.24 -14.42 9.78
N ASP A 486 39.35 -13.45 10.04
CA ASP A 486 39.67 -12.03 10.26
C ASP A 486 39.77 -11.12 9.04
N ASN A 487 39.17 -9.96 9.23
CA ASN A 487 39.15 -8.70 8.51
C ASN A 487 37.85 -8.47 7.72
N GLY A 488 36.96 -7.59 8.13
CA GLY A 488 37.13 -6.22 8.59
C GLY A 488 36.52 -5.25 7.59
N VAL A 489 35.56 -4.41 8.09
CA VAL A 489 35.15 -3.11 7.52
C VAL A 489 34.29 -3.18 6.26
N SER A 490 33.10 -2.64 6.20
CA SER A 490 32.56 -1.34 6.60
C SER A 490 31.03 -1.35 6.56
N GLU A 491 30.45 -0.76 7.57
CA GLU A 491 29.09 -0.30 7.63
C GLU A 491 28.82 0.75 6.53
N SER A 492 27.74 0.59 5.82
CA SER A 492 26.99 1.72 5.28
C SER A 492 25.50 1.47 5.48
N SER A 493 25.02 2.03 6.58
CA SER A 493 23.61 2.26 6.86
C SER A 493 23.03 3.21 5.83
N ASP A 494 22.03 2.76 5.08
CA ASP A 494 21.04 3.63 4.47
C ASP A 494 19.65 3.10 4.83
N ASP A 495 19.25 3.47 6.05
CA ASP A 495 17.84 3.52 6.45
C ASP A 495 17.21 4.76 5.81
N SER A 496 16.32 4.56 4.86
CA SER A 496 15.36 5.58 4.42
C SER A 496 14.00 4.96 4.22
N ASP A 497 13.31 4.74 5.33
CA ASP A 497 11.86 4.51 5.38
C ASP A 497 11.17 5.82 5.78
N PHE A 498 10.41 6.38 4.84
CA PHE A 498 9.29 7.29 5.08
C PHE A 498 8.10 6.89 4.21
#